data_da525fb0f2e3b6678ef4842b5e0574c2
#
_entry.id   da525fb0f2e3b6678ef4842b5e0574c2
#
_cell.length_a   1.000
_cell.length_b   1.000
_cell.length_c   1.000
_cell.angle_alpha   90.00
_cell.angle_beta   90.00
_cell.angle_gamma   90.00
#
_symmetry.space_group_name_H-M   'P 1'
#
loop_
_entity.id
_entity.type
_entity.pdbx_description
1 polymer ?
#
loop_
_entity_poly.entity_id
_entity_poly.type
_entity_poly.pdbx_seq_one_letter_code
_entity_poly.pdbx_strand_id
1 'polypeptide(L)'
;MDIMDMKDLSSPHVLLDSLLNLREAVERDGKTIFDQWRSHIQRSQFLPSALNLAQYLALRRHDLRPLQAALMPWGLSSLGRIEARVMANLDAVIATLALICGVPIPKPVTRPVLRSFFEGENRLREQTECLFGPALPHRRVRIMVTLPTEAASEYEMVREIIERGATCLRINCAHDNPSIWEKMIQNIRQAEQELSCQCTVMMDLGGPKIRTEMVLSPAGKNRVFRGDLIVLCRSLSNQAIADPVDNIQISCTAPEILDLLKVGTLVYIDDGKLRTRVVDQDYPLPDGSSGFLLEVTHAKPKGVKLSPEKGLNFPNIVLPLIPLTPKDITDLD
;
A
#
# COMPACT_ATOMS: atom_id res chain seq x y z
N MET A 1 -11.92 18.18 22.23
CA MET A 1 -11.91 17.54 23.57
C MET A 1 -10.60 17.97 24.21
N ASP A 2 -10.69 18.86 25.19
CA ASP A 2 -9.53 19.45 25.82
C ASP A 2 -8.66 18.38 26.47
N ILE A 3 -7.36 18.64 26.46
CA ILE A 3 -6.33 17.77 27.04
C ILE A 3 -6.65 17.64 28.53
N MET A 4 -7.26 16.52 28.91
CA MET A 4 -7.38 16.16 30.33
C MET A 4 -5.96 16.04 30.89
N ASP A 5 -5.64 16.83 31.88
CA ASP A 5 -4.33 16.85 32.52
C ASP A 5 -4.02 15.43 33.04
N MET A 6 -2.83 14.91 32.79
CA MET A 6 -2.44 13.54 33.21
C MET A 6 -2.64 13.30 34.73
N LYS A 7 -2.74 14.34 35.55
CA LYS A 7 -3.06 14.25 36.99
C LYS A 7 -4.46 13.73 37.25
N ASP A 8 -5.42 14.03 36.36
CA ASP A 8 -6.82 13.60 36.53
C ASP A 8 -7.01 12.10 36.16
N LEU A 9 -6.17 11.52 35.33
CA LEU A 9 -6.24 10.10 34.94
C LEU A 9 -5.57 9.13 35.95
N SER A 10 -5.07 9.61 37.09
CA SER A 10 -4.44 8.77 38.11
C SER A 10 -5.42 7.89 38.88
N SER A 11 -6.68 8.28 38.95
CA SER A 11 -7.73 7.51 39.62
C SER A 11 -8.28 6.41 38.69
N PRO A 12 -8.39 5.16 39.15
CA PRO A 12 -8.95 4.08 38.35
C PRO A 12 -10.40 4.32 37.94
N HIS A 13 -11.19 5.05 38.73
CA HIS A 13 -12.57 5.40 38.39
C HIS A 13 -12.64 6.42 37.23
N VAL A 14 -11.82 7.46 37.26
CA VAL A 14 -11.76 8.46 36.16
C VAL A 14 -11.25 7.80 34.87
N LEU A 15 -10.28 6.88 34.99
CA LEU A 15 -9.78 6.11 33.87
C LEU A 15 -10.86 5.19 33.29
N LEU A 16 -11.68 4.56 34.15
CA LEU A 16 -12.82 3.73 33.73
C LEU A 16 -13.84 4.55 32.93
N ASP A 17 -14.23 5.72 33.44
CA ASP A 17 -15.17 6.62 32.77
C ASP A 17 -14.61 7.11 31.41
N SER A 18 -13.32 7.44 31.35
CA SER A 18 -12.66 7.84 30.12
C SER A 18 -12.65 6.74 29.06
N LEU A 19 -12.43 5.49 29.47
CA LEU A 19 -12.47 4.32 28.56
C LEU A 19 -13.90 3.98 28.10
N LEU A 20 -14.91 4.18 28.96
CA LEU A 20 -16.31 4.01 28.59
C LEU A 20 -16.73 5.04 27.53
N ASN A 21 -16.37 6.31 27.73
CA ASN A 21 -16.62 7.37 26.76
C ASN A 21 -15.92 7.11 25.42
N LEU A 22 -14.66 6.67 25.46
CA LEU A 22 -13.92 6.27 24.26
C LEU A 22 -14.61 5.11 23.52
N ARG A 23 -15.00 4.06 24.25
CA ARG A 23 -15.71 2.90 23.72
C ARG A 23 -17.00 3.31 22.99
N GLU A 24 -17.82 4.15 23.63
CA GLU A 24 -19.08 4.63 23.06
C GLU A 24 -18.84 5.46 21.78
N ALA A 25 -17.85 6.36 21.80
CA ALA A 25 -17.48 7.13 20.62
C ALA A 25 -17.02 6.23 19.47
N VAL A 26 -16.16 5.24 19.75
CA VAL A 26 -15.65 4.29 18.74
C VAL A 26 -16.79 3.42 18.16
N GLU A 27 -17.73 2.97 18.99
CA GLU A 27 -18.87 2.18 18.53
C GLU A 27 -19.78 3.00 17.61
N ARG A 28 -20.16 4.21 18.03
CA ARG A 28 -21.04 5.13 17.28
C ARG A 28 -20.39 5.55 15.95
N ASP A 29 -19.17 6.05 16.00
CA ASP A 29 -18.47 6.58 14.83
C ASP A 29 -18.05 5.45 13.87
N GLY A 30 -17.65 4.31 14.43
CA GLY A 30 -17.36 3.09 13.66
C GLY A 30 -18.59 2.55 12.94
N LYS A 31 -19.76 2.56 13.59
CA LYS A 31 -21.01 2.20 12.94
C LYS A 31 -21.34 3.15 11.78
N THR A 32 -21.17 4.45 11.97
CA THR A 32 -21.42 5.44 10.92
C THR A 32 -20.53 5.19 9.69
N ILE A 33 -19.25 4.89 9.89
CA ILE A 33 -18.32 4.53 8.81
C ILE A 33 -18.75 3.22 8.14
N PHE A 34 -19.05 2.20 8.91
CA PHE A 34 -19.45 0.90 8.42
C PHE A 34 -20.73 0.95 7.58
N ASP A 35 -21.74 1.71 8.00
CA ASP A 35 -23.02 1.84 7.29
C ASP A 35 -22.83 2.45 5.88
N GLN A 36 -21.82 3.31 5.69
CA GLN A 36 -21.46 3.83 4.38
C GLN A 36 -20.87 2.76 3.44
N TRP A 37 -20.20 1.75 4.00
CA TRP A 37 -19.55 0.70 3.21
C TRP A 37 -20.40 -0.52 2.97
N ARG A 38 -21.38 -0.77 3.87
CA ARG A 38 -22.14 -2.01 3.94
C ARG A 38 -22.80 -2.42 2.62
N SER A 39 -23.35 -1.45 1.88
CA SER A 39 -24.01 -1.69 0.58
C SER A 39 -23.03 -2.12 -0.53
N HIS A 40 -21.75 -1.81 -0.39
CA HIS A 40 -20.69 -2.17 -1.35
C HIS A 40 -20.03 -3.51 -1.04
N ILE A 41 -20.29 -4.09 0.14
CA ILE A 41 -19.69 -5.35 0.56
C ILE A 41 -20.54 -6.51 0.08
N GLN A 42 -20.07 -7.22 -0.95
CA GLN A 42 -20.76 -8.37 -1.53
C GLN A 42 -20.58 -9.66 -0.70
N ARG A 43 -19.41 -9.83 -0.07
CA ARG A 43 -19.05 -11.02 0.71
C ARG A 43 -19.51 -10.85 2.16
N SER A 44 -20.61 -11.50 2.56
CA SER A 44 -21.15 -11.42 3.92
C SER A 44 -20.14 -11.83 5.00
N GLN A 45 -19.25 -12.77 4.70
CA GLN A 45 -18.17 -13.20 5.59
C GLN A 45 -17.18 -12.08 5.93
N PHE A 46 -17.09 -11.04 5.09
CA PHE A 46 -16.21 -9.90 5.33
C PHE A 46 -16.83 -8.83 6.24
N LEU A 47 -18.17 -8.83 6.45
CA LEU A 47 -18.86 -7.82 7.25
C LEU A 47 -18.25 -7.61 8.66
N PRO A 48 -17.94 -8.68 9.45
CA PRO A 48 -17.32 -8.49 10.76
C PRO A 48 -15.93 -7.82 10.69
N SER A 49 -15.12 -8.15 9.67
CA SER A 49 -13.81 -7.54 9.46
C SER A 49 -13.94 -6.08 9.05
N ALA A 50 -14.91 -5.75 8.18
CA ALA A 50 -15.19 -4.39 7.77
C ALA A 50 -15.69 -3.53 8.95
N LEU A 51 -16.55 -4.08 9.82
CA LEU A 51 -16.99 -3.39 11.03
C LEU A 51 -15.81 -3.12 11.97
N ASN A 52 -14.96 -4.11 12.22
CA ASN A 52 -13.77 -3.92 13.05
C ASN A 52 -12.81 -2.87 12.44
N LEU A 53 -12.63 -2.85 11.11
CA LEU A 53 -11.84 -1.82 10.42
C LEU A 53 -12.44 -0.42 10.61
N ALA A 54 -13.76 -0.29 10.48
CA ALA A 54 -14.46 0.98 10.70
C ALA A 54 -14.29 1.49 12.14
N GLN A 55 -14.38 0.60 13.12
CA GLN A 55 -14.12 0.88 14.53
C GLN A 55 -12.65 1.26 14.77
N TYR A 56 -11.71 0.60 14.09
CA TYR A 56 -10.29 0.98 14.16
C TYR A 56 -10.04 2.37 13.60
N LEU A 57 -10.65 2.73 12.47
CA LEU A 57 -10.55 4.08 11.92
C LEU A 57 -11.17 5.14 12.83
N ALA A 58 -12.28 4.83 13.48
CA ALA A 58 -12.88 5.69 14.50
C ALA A 58 -11.93 5.87 15.69
N LEU A 59 -11.36 4.80 16.22
CA LEU A 59 -10.38 4.82 17.30
C LEU A 59 -9.16 5.69 16.97
N ARG A 60 -8.66 5.61 15.75
CA ARG A 60 -7.50 6.37 15.28
C ARG A 60 -7.70 7.89 15.23
N ARG A 61 -8.91 8.37 15.38
CA ARG A 61 -9.24 9.81 15.51
C ARG A 61 -8.97 10.35 16.91
N HIS A 62 -8.73 9.47 17.89
CA HIS A 62 -8.44 9.82 19.27
C HIS A 62 -6.94 9.72 19.57
N ASP A 63 -6.43 10.64 20.39
CA ASP A 63 -5.08 10.49 20.95
C ASP A 63 -5.14 9.55 22.16
N LEU A 64 -4.64 8.34 21.99
CA LEU A 64 -4.65 7.31 23.02
C LEU A 64 -3.47 7.37 23.98
N ARG A 65 -2.44 8.16 23.68
CA ARG A 65 -1.19 8.20 24.47
C ARG A 65 -1.40 8.51 25.93
N PRO A 66 -2.25 9.48 26.32
CA PRO A 66 -2.54 9.73 27.74
C PRO A 66 -3.19 8.54 28.43
N LEU A 67 -4.18 7.90 27.79
CA LEU A 67 -4.86 6.71 28.34
C LEU A 67 -3.89 5.53 28.45
N GLN A 68 -3.07 5.29 27.44
CA GLN A 68 -2.06 4.23 27.45
C GLN A 68 -1.08 4.39 28.61
N ALA A 69 -0.56 5.61 28.81
CA ALA A 69 0.35 5.92 29.91
C ALA A 69 -0.33 5.72 31.28
N ALA A 70 -1.60 6.14 31.43
CA ALA A 70 -2.36 6.00 32.68
C ALA A 70 -2.74 4.55 33.01
N LEU A 71 -2.87 3.67 31.99
CA LEU A 71 -3.16 2.24 32.18
C LEU A 71 -1.92 1.45 32.63
N MET A 72 -0.70 1.89 32.30
CA MET A 72 0.54 1.17 32.59
C MET A 72 0.75 0.83 34.09
N PRO A 73 0.56 1.78 35.05
CA PRO A 73 0.71 1.47 36.47
C PRO A 73 -0.25 0.39 36.98
N TRP A 74 -1.37 0.18 36.30
CA TRP A 74 -2.37 -0.84 36.63
C TRP A 74 -2.11 -2.17 35.94
N GLY A 75 -1.01 -2.33 35.22
CA GLY A 75 -0.73 -3.51 34.41
C GLY A 75 -1.62 -3.68 33.19
N LEU A 76 -2.31 -2.63 32.77
CA LEU A 76 -3.27 -2.59 31.66
C LEU A 76 -2.70 -1.72 30.51
N SER A 77 -1.92 -2.30 29.63
CA SER A 77 -1.25 -1.52 28.57
C SER A 77 -1.68 -1.88 27.16
N SER A 78 -2.69 -2.68 27.00
CA SER A 78 -2.92 -3.41 25.74
C SER A 78 -3.73 -2.70 24.67
N LEU A 79 -3.93 -1.39 24.76
CA LEU A 79 -4.52 -0.63 23.65
C LEU A 79 -3.58 -0.50 22.43
N GLY A 80 -2.38 -1.03 22.49
CA GLY A 80 -1.34 -0.96 21.44
C GLY A 80 -1.38 -2.06 20.40
N ARG A 81 -2.21 -3.11 20.52
CA ARG A 81 -2.35 -4.21 19.54
C ARG A 81 -3.81 -4.53 19.34
N ILE A 82 -4.56 -3.51 18.99
CA ILE A 82 -6.02 -3.52 19.00
C ILE A 82 -6.63 -3.76 17.61
N GLU A 83 -5.81 -3.72 16.54
CA GLU A 83 -6.24 -3.66 15.13
C GLU A 83 -7.22 -4.78 14.75
N ALA A 84 -6.95 -5.99 15.21
CA ALA A 84 -7.78 -7.16 14.86
C ALA A 84 -9.03 -7.33 15.75
N ARG A 85 -9.21 -6.49 16.81
CA ARG A 85 -10.20 -6.73 17.87
C ARG A 85 -10.53 -5.49 18.69
N VAL A 86 -10.88 -4.39 18.03
CA VAL A 86 -11.01 -3.07 18.65
C VAL A 86 -11.95 -3.11 19.85
N MET A 87 -13.21 -3.50 19.66
CA MET A 87 -14.21 -3.50 20.74
C MET A 87 -13.89 -4.56 21.81
N ALA A 88 -13.47 -5.76 21.40
CA ALA A 88 -13.12 -6.81 22.35
C ALA A 88 -11.93 -6.43 23.23
N ASN A 89 -10.96 -5.67 22.71
CA ASN A 89 -9.83 -5.19 23.50
C ASN A 89 -10.26 -4.09 24.48
N LEU A 90 -11.05 -3.12 24.03
CA LEU A 90 -11.63 -2.10 24.92
C LEU A 90 -12.46 -2.75 26.03
N ASP A 91 -13.35 -3.67 25.68
CA ASP A 91 -14.22 -4.37 26.62
C ASP A 91 -13.41 -5.19 27.65
N ALA A 92 -12.32 -5.85 27.24
CA ALA A 92 -11.44 -6.58 28.14
C ALA A 92 -10.76 -5.67 29.17
N VAL A 93 -10.26 -4.50 28.73
CA VAL A 93 -9.61 -3.52 29.61
C VAL A 93 -10.62 -2.89 30.56
N ILE A 94 -11.78 -2.44 30.07
CA ILE A 94 -12.87 -1.87 30.86
C ILE A 94 -13.36 -2.87 31.91
N ALA A 95 -13.63 -4.13 31.50
CA ALA A 95 -14.09 -5.14 32.44
C ALA A 95 -13.06 -5.45 33.54
N THR A 96 -11.76 -5.39 33.23
CA THR A 96 -10.71 -5.59 34.25
C THR A 96 -10.60 -4.39 35.17
N LEU A 97 -10.68 -3.17 34.62
CA LEU A 97 -10.61 -1.93 35.41
C LEU A 97 -11.82 -1.77 36.33
N ALA A 98 -13.03 -2.19 35.88
CA ALA A 98 -14.23 -2.23 36.71
C ALA A 98 -14.03 -3.13 37.96
N LEU A 99 -13.36 -4.29 37.81
CA LEU A 99 -13.01 -5.15 38.94
C LEU A 99 -12.03 -4.48 39.90
N ILE A 100 -11.04 -3.75 39.39
CA ILE A 100 -10.07 -2.99 40.19
C ILE A 100 -10.81 -1.89 40.96
N CYS A 101 -11.80 -1.23 40.36
CA CYS A 101 -12.64 -0.22 40.99
C CYS A 101 -13.67 -0.81 41.99
N GLY A 102 -13.84 -2.13 42.05
CA GLY A 102 -14.85 -2.76 42.89
C GLY A 102 -16.28 -2.52 42.42
N VAL A 103 -16.50 -2.21 41.14
CA VAL A 103 -17.82 -1.95 40.57
C VAL A 103 -18.25 -3.03 39.60
N PRO A 104 -19.58 -3.25 39.42
CA PRO A 104 -20.06 -4.14 38.37
C PRO A 104 -19.57 -3.70 36.98
N ILE A 105 -19.35 -4.67 36.07
CA ILE A 105 -19.00 -4.36 34.67
C ILE A 105 -20.16 -3.55 34.06
N PRO A 106 -19.93 -2.31 33.58
CA PRO A 106 -20.98 -1.45 33.05
C PRO A 106 -21.56 -2.03 31.74
N LYS A 107 -22.89 -2.05 31.61
CA LYS A 107 -23.53 -2.43 30.33
C LYS A 107 -23.28 -1.32 29.28
N PRO A 108 -23.09 -1.65 27.98
CA PRO A 108 -23.19 -2.99 27.35
C PRO A 108 -21.86 -3.80 27.33
N VAL A 109 -20.84 -3.38 28.08
CA VAL A 109 -19.54 -4.06 28.11
C VAL A 109 -19.68 -5.51 28.58
N THR A 110 -19.01 -6.41 27.89
CA THR A 110 -18.90 -7.81 28.30
C THR A 110 -17.45 -8.26 28.24
N ARG A 111 -16.99 -9.01 29.24
CA ARG A 111 -15.65 -9.58 29.16
C ARG A 111 -15.59 -10.60 28.01
N PRO A 112 -14.76 -10.38 26.98
CA PRO A 112 -14.69 -11.31 25.84
C PRO A 112 -14.16 -12.67 26.28
N VAL A 113 -14.73 -13.74 25.71
CA VAL A 113 -14.16 -15.09 25.87
C VAL A 113 -12.95 -15.25 24.96
N LEU A 114 -12.00 -16.11 25.34
CA LEU A 114 -10.72 -16.28 24.64
C LEU A 114 -10.89 -16.54 23.14
N ARG A 115 -11.86 -17.39 22.76
CA ARG A 115 -12.13 -17.74 21.36
C ARG A 115 -12.53 -16.51 20.53
N SER A 116 -13.48 -15.72 21.01
CA SER A 116 -13.95 -14.53 20.28
C SER A 116 -12.91 -13.42 20.27
N PHE A 117 -12.06 -13.33 21.30
CA PHE A 117 -10.97 -12.36 21.37
C PHE A 117 -9.94 -12.54 20.24
N PHE A 118 -9.64 -13.77 19.84
CA PHE A 118 -8.67 -14.09 18.79
C PHE A 118 -9.31 -14.43 17.42
N GLU A 119 -10.62 -14.27 17.28
CA GLU A 119 -11.34 -14.64 16.04
C GLU A 119 -10.80 -13.89 14.81
N GLY A 120 -10.53 -12.59 14.91
CA GLY A 120 -9.98 -11.79 13.80
C GLY A 120 -8.63 -12.29 13.33
N GLU A 121 -7.72 -12.65 14.25
CA GLU A 121 -6.41 -13.22 13.90
C GLU A 121 -6.54 -14.60 13.27
N ASN A 122 -7.47 -15.43 13.76
CA ASN A 122 -7.72 -16.76 13.19
C ASN A 122 -8.25 -16.65 11.76
N ARG A 123 -9.21 -15.76 11.52
CA ARG A 123 -9.73 -15.49 10.16
C ARG A 123 -8.64 -15.01 9.21
N LEU A 124 -7.80 -14.09 9.66
CA LEU A 124 -6.67 -13.63 8.84
C LEU A 124 -5.72 -14.78 8.49
N ARG A 125 -5.41 -15.63 9.47
CA ARG A 125 -4.57 -16.82 9.24
C ARG A 125 -5.20 -17.77 8.22
N GLU A 126 -6.48 -18.14 8.41
CA GLU A 126 -7.22 -19.03 7.52
C GLU A 126 -7.27 -18.49 6.08
N GLN A 127 -7.57 -17.19 5.91
CA GLN A 127 -7.56 -16.56 4.58
C GLN A 127 -6.16 -16.51 3.97
N THR A 128 -5.14 -16.27 4.78
CA THR A 128 -3.75 -16.28 4.32
C THR A 128 -3.33 -17.68 3.88
N GLU A 129 -3.74 -18.72 4.62
CA GLU A 129 -3.45 -20.12 4.26
C GLU A 129 -4.23 -20.55 3.02
N CYS A 130 -5.46 -20.06 2.85
CA CYS A 130 -6.25 -20.32 1.64
C CYS A 130 -5.60 -19.73 0.38
N LEU A 131 -5.04 -18.52 0.46
CA LEU A 131 -4.45 -17.80 -0.67
C LEU A 131 -3.01 -18.24 -0.97
N PHE A 132 -2.20 -18.44 0.07
CA PHE A 132 -0.75 -18.62 -0.05
C PHE A 132 -0.25 -19.98 0.47
N GLY A 133 -1.16 -20.91 0.72
CA GLY A 133 -0.82 -22.21 1.30
C GLY A 133 -0.46 -22.16 2.79
N PRO A 134 -0.21 -23.31 3.42
CA PRO A 134 0.16 -23.39 4.83
C PRO A 134 1.48 -22.70 5.12
N ALA A 135 1.64 -22.20 6.35
CA ALA A 135 2.92 -21.66 6.81
C ALA A 135 3.94 -22.80 6.99
N LEU A 136 5.20 -22.50 6.70
CA LEU A 136 6.28 -23.45 7.02
C LEU A 136 6.42 -23.62 8.55
N PRO A 137 6.80 -24.82 9.04
CA PRO A 137 6.86 -25.11 10.50
C PRO A 137 7.69 -24.11 11.30
N HIS A 138 8.75 -23.58 10.70
CA HIS A 138 9.70 -22.67 11.38
C HIS A 138 9.48 -21.20 11.07
N ARG A 139 8.50 -20.86 10.21
CA ARG A 139 8.33 -19.50 9.72
C ARG A 139 6.88 -19.20 9.38
N ARG A 140 6.29 -18.21 10.06
CA ARG A 140 4.93 -17.74 9.74
C ARG A 140 4.88 -16.87 8.48
N VAL A 141 5.95 -16.13 8.21
CA VAL A 141 6.04 -15.22 7.05
C VAL A 141 6.28 -16.05 5.79
N ARG A 142 5.48 -15.80 4.76
CA ARG A 142 5.69 -16.38 3.43
C ARG A 142 6.67 -15.54 2.64
N ILE A 143 7.49 -16.18 1.83
CA ILE A 143 8.41 -15.50 0.93
C ILE A 143 7.84 -15.57 -0.47
N MET A 144 7.57 -14.39 -1.04
CA MET A 144 7.22 -14.23 -2.44
C MET A 144 8.47 -13.80 -3.21
N VAL A 145 8.79 -14.52 -4.29
CA VAL A 145 9.88 -14.18 -5.20
C VAL A 145 9.28 -13.83 -6.57
N THR A 146 9.60 -12.65 -7.08
CA THR A 146 9.27 -12.32 -8.47
C THR A 146 10.28 -12.99 -9.38
N LEU A 147 9.80 -13.80 -10.32
CA LEU A 147 10.62 -14.50 -11.27
C LEU A 147 11.13 -13.53 -12.35
N PRO A 148 12.43 -13.60 -12.69
CA PRO A 148 12.97 -12.94 -13.88
C PRO A 148 12.67 -13.77 -15.14
N THR A 149 12.87 -13.19 -16.33
CA THR A 149 12.60 -13.86 -17.63
C THR A 149 13.37 -15.17 -17.78
N GLU A 150 14.58 -15.24 -17.24
CA GLU A 150 15.47 -16.40 -17.25
C GLU A 150 14.86 -17.63 -16.56
N ALA A 151 13.89 -17.44 -15.66
CA ALA A 151 13.17 -18.53 -15.00
C ALA A 151 12.40 -19.44 -15.99
N ALA A 152 12.17 -18.99 -17.21
CA ALA A 152 11.59 -19.82 -18.29
C ALA A 152 12.58 -20.83 -18.87
N SER A 153 13.88 -20.57 -18.79
CA SER A 153 14.95 -21.42 -19.37
C SER A 153 15.90 -22.02 -18.34
N GLU A 154 16.00 -21.43 -17.16
CA GLU A 154 16.91 -21.84 -16.09
C GLU A 154 16.14 -22.57 -14.98
N TYR A 155 15.83 -23.83 -15.22
CA TYR A 155 15.08 -24.67 -14.27
C TYR A 155 15.72 -24.72 -12.86
N GLU A 156 17.05 -24.93 -12.79
CA GLU A 156 17.76 -25.05 -11.52
C GLU A 156 17.60 -23.79 -10.64
N MET A 157 17.53 -22.61 -11.22
CA MET A 157 17.26 -21.38 -10.47
C MET A 157 15.87 -21.42 -9.81
N VAL A 158 14.84 -21.88 -10.52
CA VAL A 158 13.48 -21.99 -9.97
C VAL A 158 13.45 -23.01 -8.84
N ARG A 159 14.08 -24.19 -9.06
CA ARG A 159 14.20 -25.27 -8.08
C ARG A 159 14.89 -24.79 -6.82
N GLU A 160 16.03 -24.09 -6.94
CA GLU A 160 16.80 -23.58 -5.80
C GLU A 160 16.01 -22.51 -5.00
N ILE A 161 15.27 -21.61 -5.66
CA ILE A 161 14.41 -20.62 -5.00
C ILE A 161 13.37 -21.30 -4.12
N ILE A 162 12.72 -22.37 -4.62
CA ILE A 162 11.71 -23.14 -3.87
C ILE A 162 12.35 -23.92 -2.73
N GLU A 163 13.46 -24.60 -2.97
CA GLU A 163 14.21 -25.38 -1.96
C GLU A 163 14.68 -24.49 -0.80
N ARG A 164 15.04 -23.23 -1.07
CA ARG A 164 15.39 -22.23 -0.04
C ARG A 164 14.17 -21.65 0.68
N GLY A 165 12.98 -22.10 0.36
CA GLY A 165 11.74 -21.84 1.11
C GLY A 165 10.89 -20.69 0.58
N ALA A 166 11.00 -20.32 -0.70
CA ALA A 166 9.96 -19.50 -1.32
C ALA A 166 8.66 -20.33 -1.41
N THR A 167 7.55 -19.73 -1.00
CA THR A 167 6.23 -20.38 -0.98
C THR A 167 5.25 -19.75 -1.97
N CYS A 168 5.63 -18.61 -2.55
CA CYS A 168 4.86 -17.92 -3.56
C CYS A 168 5.81 -17.40 -4.65
N LEU A 169 5.49 -17.68 -5.91
CA LEU A 169 6.27 -17.23 -7.06
C LEU A 169 5.40 -16.28 -7.89
N ARG A 170 5.88 -15.05 -8.03
CA ARG A 170 5.15 -14.00 -8.75
C ARG A 170 5.69 -13.88 -10.17
N ILE A 171 4.81 -13.99 -11.14
CA ILE A 171 5.03 -13.67 -12.55
C ILE A 171 4.46 -12.28 -12.82
N ASN A 172 5.29 -11.36 -13.29
CA ASN A 172 4.87 -10.00 -13.60
C ASN A 172 4.43 -9.91 -15.06
N CYS A 173 3.12 -9.92 -15.31
CA CYS A 173 2.54 -9.89 -16.66
C CYS A 173 2.74 -8.54 -17.41
N ALA A 174 3.31 -7.52 -16.76
CA ALA A 174 3.79 -6.32 -17.44
C ALA A 174 5.00 -6.59 -18.35
N HIS A 175 5.66 -7.72 -18.16
CA HIS A 175 6.84 -8.18 -18.92
C HIS A 175 6.59 -9.55 -19.54
N ASP A 176 7.36 -9.89 -20.57
CA ASP A 176 7.29 -11.16 -21.27
C ASP A 176 5.93 -11.40 -21.97
N ASN A 177 5.59 -12.64 -22.25
CA ASN A 177 4.39 -13.05 -22.95
C ASN A 177 3.89 -14.42 -22.45
N PRO A 178 2.68 -14.86 -22.81
CA PRO A 178 2.09 -16.12 -22.33
C PRO A 178 2.99 -17.35 -22.52
N SER A 179 3.71 -17.48 -23.64
CA SER A 179 4.61 -18.63 -23.86
C SER A 179 5.79 -18.67 -22.89
N ILE A 180 6.29 -17.52 -22.45
CA ILE A 180 7.35 -17.44 -21.45
C ILE A 180 6.77 -17.75 -20.07
N TRP A 181 5.60 -17.20 -19.73
CA TRP A 181 4.94 -17.47 -18.46
C TRP A 181 4.58 -18.94 -18.29
N GLU A 182 4.11 -19.57 -19.36
CA GLU A 182 3.82 -21.02 -19.37
C GLU A 182 5.06 -21.85 -19.03
N LYS A 183 6.22 -21.53 -19.62
CA LYS A 183 7.48 -22.21 -19.30
C LYS A 183 7.91 -21.99 -17.86
N MET A 184 7.76 -20.78 -17.33
CA MET A 184 8.00 -20.50 -15.91
C MET A 184 7.12 -21.38 -15.02
N ILE A 185 5.82 -21.49 -15.34
CA ILE A 185 4.87 -22.33 -14.60
C ILE A 185 5.25 -23.81 -14.71
N GLN A 186 5.63 -24.29 -15.89
CA GLN A 186 6.09 -25.66 -16.07
C GLN A 186 7.30 -25.97 -15.18
N ASN A 187 8.30 -25.09 -15.13
CA ASN A 187 9.47 -25.23 -14.26
C ASN A 187 9.09 -25.23 -12.77
N ILE A 188 8.12 -24.39 -12.37
CA ILE A 188 7.59 -24.40 -10.99
C ILE A 188 6.94 -25.74 -10.69
N ARG A 189 6.05 -26.26 -11.56
CA ARG A 189 5.34 -27.52 -11.34
C ARG A 189 6.28 -28.72 -11.30
N GLN A 190 7.33 -28.71 -12.11
CA GLN A 190 8.39 -29.71 -12.05
C GLN A 190 9.11 -29.68 -10.70
N ALA A 191 9.53 -28.51 -10.23
CA ALA A 191 10.21 -28.34 -8.96
C ALA A 191 9.33 -28.73 -7.75
N GLU A 192 8.02 -28.45 -7.79
CA GLU A 192 7.06 -28.89 -6.78
C GLU A 192 7.02 -30.42 -6.66
N GLN A 193 7.03 -31.11 -7.79
CA GLN A 193 7.03 -32.59 -7.81
C GLN A 193 8.32 -33.14 -7.24
N GLU A 194 9.48 -32.64 -7.66
CA GLU A 194 10.78 -33.09 -7.18
C GLU A 194 11.01 -32.83 -5.69
N LEU A 195 10.58 -31.66 -5.20
CA LEU A 195 10.75 -31.25 -3.81
C LEU A 195 9.58 -31.70 -2.89
N SER A 196 8.56 -32.36 -3.44
CA SER A 196 7.36 -32.79 -2.72
C SER A 196 6.71 -31.65 -1.93
N CYS A 197 6.60 -30.47 -2.53
CA CYS A 197 6.02 -29.27 -1.92
C CYS A 197 4.99 -28.61 -2.84
N GLN A 198 4.33 -27.56 -2.34
CA GLN A 198 3.40 -26.74 -3.13
C GLN A 198 3.80 -25.27 -3.04
N CYS A 199 3.75 -24.57 -4.17
CA CYS A 199 3.97 -23.13 -4.28
C CYS A 199 2.76 -22.46 -4.91
N THR A 200 2.39 -21.30 -4.36
CA THR A 200 1.38 -20.45 -5.00
C THR A 200 2.02 -19.71 -6.17
N VAL A 201 1.45 -19.85 -7.36
CA VAL A 201 1.80 -18.99 -8.50
C VAL A 201 0.86 -17.79 -8.46
N MET A 202 1.45 -16.60 -8.46
CA MET A 202 0.72 -15.34 -8.52
C MET A 202 1.07 -14.63 -9.81
N MET A 203 0.09 -14.45 -10.70
CA MET A 203 0.21 -13.65 -11.91
C MET A 203 -0.28 -12.24 -11.62
N ASP A 204 0.60 -11.26 -11.79
CA ASP A 204 0.34 -9.85 -11.49
C ASP A 204 0.20 -9.08 -12.79
N LEU A 205 -1.02 -8.63 -13.08
CA LEU A 205 -1.37 -7.92 -14.30
C LEU A 205 -0.59 -6.60 -14.42
N GLY A 206 -0.30 -6.19 -15.66
CA GLY A 206 0.45 -4.97 -15.94
C GLY A 206 -0.23 -3.69 -15.46
N GLY A 207 -1.55 -3.64 -15.62
CA GLY A 207 -2.38 -2.48 -15.29
C GLY A 207 -2.08 -1.25 -16.16
N PRO A 208 -2.85 -0.16 -15.99
CA PRO A 208 -2.64 1.09 -16.70
C PRO A 208 -1.46 1.88 -16.08
N LYS A 209 -0.22 1.44 -16.32
CA LYS A 209 0.97 2.14 -15.81
C LYS A 209 1.39 3.25 -16.77
N ILE A 210 1.32 4.49 -16.28
CA ILE A 210 1.84 5.63 -17.02
C ILE A 210 3.37 5.58 -16.97
N ARG A 211 4.00 5.76 -18.13
CA ARG A 211 5.47 5.66 -18.28
C ARG A 211 6.01 6.87 -19.04
N THR A 212 7.29 7.19 -18.84
CA THR A 212 8.01 8.04 -19.77
C THR A 212 8.09 7.35 -21.13
N GLU A 213 7.76 8.04 -22.20
CA GLU A 213 7.79 7.53 -23.57
C GLU A 213 9.08 7.94 -24.28
N MET A 214 9.31 9.25 -24.39
CA MET A 214 10.53 9.79 -24.98
C MET A 214 11.26 10.67 -23.98
N VAL A 215 12.59 10.69 -24.07
CA VAL A 215 13.46 11.53 -23.26
C VAL A 215 14.46 12.21 -24.17
N LEU A 216 14.42 13.55 -24.21
CA LEU A 216 15.41 14.38 -24.89
C LEU A 216 16.29 15.06 -23.84
N SER A 217 17.59 14.93 -23.98
CA SER A 217 18.56 15.50 -23.06
C SER A 217 19.49 16.47 -23.77
N PRO A 218 19.83 17.61 -23.15
CA PRO A 218 20.87 18.50 -23.66
C PRO A 218 22.18 17.76 -23.81
N ALA A 219 23.02 18.22 -24.75
CA ALA A 219 24.32 17.62 -24.97
C ALA A 219 25.14 17.56 -23.68
N GLY A 220 25.66 16.39 -23.34
CA GLY A 220 26.43 16.14 -22.12
C GLY A 220 25.68 16.01 -20.81
N LYS A 221 24.36 16.28 -20.78
CA LYS A 221 23.53 16.17 -19.57
C LYS A 221 22.69 14.88 -19.60
N ASN A 222 23.18 13.81 -18.98
CA ASN A 222 22.49 12.52 -18.94
C ASN A 222 21.93 12.16 -17.57
N ARG A 223 22.07 13.04 -16.57
CA ARG A 223 21.59 12.84 -15.20
C ARG A 223 20.91 14.09 -14.67
N VAL A 224 20.01 13.88 -13.74
CA VAL A 224 19.23 14.90 -13.04
C VAL A 224 19.57 14.85 -11.57
N PHE A 225 19.74 16.00 -10.97
CA PHE A 225 20.07 16.21 -9.57
C PHE A 225 18.95 17.00 -8.87
N ARG A 226 18.97 17.04 -7.56
CA ARG A 226 18.08 17.91 -6.80
C ARG A 226 18.30 19.38 -7.16
N GLY A 227 17.22 20.11 -7.43
CA GLY A 227 17.22 21.48 -7.88
C GLY A 227 17.26 21.65 -9.40
N ASP A 228 17.49 20.58 -10.16
CA ASP A 228 17.38 20.63 -11.62
C ASP A 228 15.93 20.84 -12.07
N LEU A 229 15.78 21.35 -13.27
CA LEU A 229 14.50 21.52 -13.95
C LEU A 229 14.34 20.49 -15.08
N ILE A 230 13.15 19.94 -15.23
CA ILE A 230 12.73 18.99 -16.27
C ILE A 230 11.44 19.51 -16.89
N VAL A 231 11.27 19.35 -18.18
CA VAL A 231 10.01 19.69 -18.84
C VAL A 231 9.25 18.42 -19.19
N LEU A 232 8.02 18.31 -18.70
CA LEU A 232 7.09 17.25 -19.06
C LEU A 232 6.18 17.75 -20.18
N CYS A 233 6.31 17.14 -21.35
CA CYS A 233 5.62 17.51 -22.59
C CYS A 233 4.49 16.53 -22.92
N ARG A 234 3.49 16.96 -23.65
CA ARG A 234 2.42 16.10 -24.17
C ARG A 234 2.93 15.12 -25.22
N SER A 235 3.78 15.61 -26.09
CA SER A 235 4.45 14.83 -27.12
C SER A 235 5.86 15.38 -27.35
N LEU A 236 6.74 14.54 -27.82
CA LEU A 236 8.08 14.90 -28.28
C LEU A 236 8.29 14.27 -29.65
N SER A 237 8.90 14.99 -30.59
CA SER A 237 9.25 14.47 -31.90
C SER A 237 10.77 14.42 -32.06
N ASN A 238 11.28 13.48 -32.87
CA ASN A 238 12.69 13.40 -33.19
C ASN A 238 13.22 14.63 -33.97
N GLN A 239 12.33 15.45 -34.52
CA GLN A 239 12.71 16.71 -35.19
C GLN A 239 13.08 17.83 -34.20
N ALA A 240 12.62 17.76 -32.96
CA ALA A 240 13.01 18.69 -31.87
C ALA A 240 14.51 18.58 -31.47
N ILE A 241 15.27 17.62 -32.06
CA ILE A 241 16.68 17.40 -31.76
C ILE A 241 17.57 18.49 -32.42
N ALA A 242 17.02 19.30 -33.34
CA ALA A 242 17.82 20.32 -34.09
C ALA A 242 18.12 21.57 -33.27
N ASP A 243 17.35 21.89 -32.23
CA ASP A 243 17.58 23.07 -31.40
C ASP A 243 18.11 22.65 -30.00
N PRO A 244 19.11 23.37 -29.46
CA PRO A 244 19.65 23.07 -28.14
C PRO A 244 18.56 23.32 -27.08
N VAL A 245 18.13 22.26 -26.41
CA VAL A 245 17.25 22.36 -25.26
C VAL A 245 18.02 22.60 -23.98
N ASP A 246 17.64 23.59 -23.19
CA ASP A 246 18.31 23.91 -21.91
C ASP A 246 18.03 22.89 -20.84
N ASN A 247 16.84 22.30 -20.84
CA ASN A 247 16.35 21.34 -19.86
C ASN A 247 16.08 19.97 -20.49
N ILE A 248 16.20 18.91 -19.67
CA ILE A 248 15.75 17.59 -20.11
C ILE A 248 14.23 17.64 -20.32
N GLN A 249 13.79 17.15 -21.47
CA GLN A 249 12.38 17.04 -21.83
C GLN A 249 11.96 15.58 -21.82
N ILE A 250 10.77 15.30 -21.29
CA ILE A 250 10.18 13.96 -21.26
C ILE A 250 8.73 14.01 -21.75
N SER A 251 8.29 13.01 -22.51
CA SER A 251 6.87 12.77 -22.78
C SER A 251 6.36 11.56 -21.98
N CYS A 252 5.04 11.35 -21.94
CA CYS A 252 4.45 10.23 -21.25
C CYS A 252 3.41 9.52 -22.11
N THR A 253 3.17 8.25 -21.78
CA THR A 253 2.23 7.35 -22.48
C THR A 253 0.74 7.72 -22.34
N ALA A 254 0.40 8.68 -21.47
CA ALA A 254 -0.96 9.16 -21.21
C ALA A 254 -0.99 10.69 -21.12
N PRO A 255 -0.83 11.41 -22.25
CA PRO A 255 -0.73 12.87 -22.25
C PRO A 255 -2.00 13.59 -21.77
N GLU A 256 -3.17 12.95 -21.79
CA GLU A 256 -4.43 13.48 -21.26
C GLU A 256 -4.40 13.74 -19.76
N ILE A 257 -3.52 13.07 -19.02
CA ILE A 257 -3.37 13.27 -17.58
C ILE A 257 -2.77 14.62 -17.25
N LEU A 258 -2.01 15.19 -18.18
CA LEU A 258 -1.37 16.48 -17.99
C LEU A 258 -2.39 17.61 -17.78
N ASP A 259 -3.62 17.45 -18.27
CA ASP A 259 -4.71 18.42 -18.03
C ASP A 259 -5.12 18.54 -16.56
N LEU A 260 -4.76 17.53 -15.75
CA LEU A 260 -5.05 17.50 -14.32
C LEU A 260 -3.93 18.14 -13.48
N LEU A 261 -2.77 18.42 -14.09
CA LEU A 261 -1.63 18.98 -13.37
C LEU A 261 -1.84 20.46 -13.08
N LYS A 262 -1.46 20.85 -11.87
CA LYS A 262 -1.44 22.26 -11.42
C LYS A 262 -0.10 22.56 -10.79
N VAL A 263 0.25 23.84 -10.71
CA VAL A 263 1.43 24.28 -9.94
C VAL A 263 1.35 23.69 -8.52
N GLY A 264 2.43 23.09 -8.04
CA GLY A 264 2.49 22.39 -6.76
C GLY A 264 2.22 20.89 -6.82
N THR A 265 1.68 20.36 -7.94
CA THR A 265 1.45 18.90 -8.11
C THR A 265 2.77 18.14 -8.04
N LEU A 266 2.75 17.02 -7.31
CA LEU A 266 3.90 16.12 -7.21
C LEU A 266 3.89 15.12 -8.36
N VAL A 267 5.04 14.94 -9.01
CA VAL A 267 5.27 13.93 -10.05
C VAL A 267 6.47 13.08 -9.66
N TYR A 268 6.26 11.78 -9.46
CA TYR A 268 7.31 10.83 -9.10
C TYR A 268 7.68 9.98 -10.30
N ILE A 269 8.97 9.82 -10.53
CA ILE A 269 9.52 9.08 -11.68
C ILE A 269 10.38 7.93 -11.15
N ASP A 270 10.30 6.75 -11.83
CA ASP A 270 11.04 5.53 -11.50
C ASP A 270 10.80 5.11 -10.04
N ASP A 271 9.53 4.86 -9.70
CA ASP A 271 9.08 4.43 -8.36
C ASP A 271 9.57 5.36 -7.22
N GLY A 272 9.62 6.68 -7.51
CA GLY A 272 10.00 7.70 -6.55
C GLY A 272 11.52 7.88 -6.35
N LYS A 273 12.36 7.25 -7.17
CA LYS A 273 13.81 7.53 -7.20
C LYS A 273 14.09 8.99 -7.57
N LEU A 274 13.22 9.58 -8.37
CA LEU A 274 13.18 10.99 -8.68
C LEU A 274 11.81 11.54 -8.26
N ARG A 275 11.79 12.56 -7.40
CA ARG A 275 10.56 13.26 -7.01
C ARG A 275 10.64 14.68 -7.52
N THR A 276 9.58 15.12 -8.15
CA THR A 276 9.48 16.45 -8.73
C THR A 276 8.19 17.13 -8.30
N ARG A 277 8.12 18.44 -8.51
CA ARG A 277 6.95 19.27 -8.30
C ARG A 277 6.75 20.20 -9.49
N VAL A 278 5.54 20.34 -9.97
CA VAL A 278 5.20 21.30 -11.02
C VAL A 278 5.42 22.72 -10.49
N VAL A 279 6.21 23.50 -11.18
CA VAL A 279 6.49 24.92 -10.86
C VAL A 279 5.91 25.88 -11.90
N ASP A 280 5.71 25.41 -13.13
CA ASP A 280 5.03 26.15 -14.21
C ASP A 280 4.25 25.15 -15.08
N GLN A 281 3.02 25.52 -15.48
CA GLN A 281 2.15 24.67 -16.30
C GLN A 281 2.09 25.09 -17.77
N ASP A 282 2.68 26.24 -18.12
CA ASP A 282 2.64 26.81 -19.47
C ASP A 282 4.06 27.17 -19.95
N TYR A 283 5.05 26.38 -19.56
CA TYR A 283 6.45 26.60 -19.95
C TYR A 283 6.59 26.52 -21.48
N PRO A 284 7.07 27.59 -22.15
CA PRO A 284 7.13 27.65 -23.61
C PRO A 284 8.18 26.68 -24.16
N LEU A 285 7.83 26.00 -25.26
CA LEU A 285 8.74 25.12 -25.99
C LEU A 285 9.15 25.74 -27.33
N PRO A 286 10.30 25.38 -27.92
CA PRO A 286 10.78 25.94 -29.17
C PRO A 286 9.85 25.76 -30.38
N ASP A 287 9.00 24.71 -30.35
CA ASP A 287 8.03 24.42 -31.40
C ASP A 287 6.70 25.23 -31.25
N GLY A 288 6.66 26.15 -30.30
CA GLY A 288 5.49 27.00 -30.01
C GLY A 288 4.42 26.32 -29.14
N SER A 289 4.60 25.07 -28.73
CA SER A 289 3.77 24.40 -27.75
C SER A 289 4.17 24.77 -26.32
N SER A 290 3.42 24.27 -25.33
CA SER A 290 3.79 24.42 -23.91
C SER A 290 3.95 23.07 -23.22
N GLY A 291 4.76 23.06 -22.19
CA GLY A 291 4.98 21.90 -21.31
C GLY A 291 4.88 22.29 -19.84
N PHE A 292 4.99 21.30 -18.98
CA PHE A 292 5.01 21.47 -17.53
C PHE A 292 6.44 21.49 -17.02
N LEU A 293 6.84 22.62 -16.42
CA LEU A 293 8.17 22.73 -15.81
C LEU A 293 8.14 22.07 -14.42
N LEU A 294 9.00 21.08 -14.23
CA LEU A 294 9.12 20.31 -13.01
C LEU A 294 10.44 20.63 -12.30
N GLU A 295 10.37 21.06 -11.03
CA GLU A 295 11.55 21.17 -10.16
C GLU A 295 11.83 19.81 -9.49
N VAL A 296 13.06 19.35 -9.54
CA VAL A 296 13.50 18.13 -8.86
C VAL A 296 13.66 18.40 -7.35
N THR A 297 12.76 17.89 -6.55
CA THR A 297 12.79 18.04 -5.08
C THR A 297 13.63 16.96 -4.40
N HIS A 298 13.77 15.77 -5.02
CA HIS A 298 14.59 14.67 -4.51
C HIS A 298 15.21 13.87 -5.65
N ALA A 299 16.50 13.60 -5.53
CA ALA A 299 17.28 12.67 -6.35
C ALA A 299 18.41 12.06 -5.52
N LYS A 300 18.93 10.90 -5.93
CA LYS A 300 20.13 10.30 -5.30
C LYS A 300 21.34 11.24 -5.49
N PRO A 301 22.33 11.25 -4.56
CA PRO A 301 23.53 12.11 -4.67
C PRO A 301 24.31 11.95 -5.98
N LYS A 302 24.32 10.75 -6.56
CA LYS A 302 24.96 10.46 -7.88
C LYS A 302 24.10 10.87 -9.08
N GLY A 303 22.96 11.53 -8.83
CA GLY A 303 21.96 11.85 -9.85
C GLY A 303 21.19 10.62 -10.34
N VAL A 304 20.08 10.88 -11.03
CA VAL A 304 19.21 9.86 -11.64
C VAL A 304 19.26 10.01 -13.15
N LYS A 305 19.54 8.92 -13.89
CA LYS A 305 19.44 8.91 -15.34
C LYS A 305 17.97 8.72 -15.72
N LEU A 306 17.45 9.64 -16.52
CA LEU A 306 16.14 9.50 -17.15
C LEU A 306 16.27 8.66 -18.43
N SER A 307 15.32 7.78 -18.64
CA SER A 307 15.21 6.95 -19.84
C SER A 307 13.71 6.68 -20.11
N PRO A 308 13.35 6.28 -21.34
CA PRO A 308 12.01 5.76 -21.62
C PRO A 308 11.61 4.60 -20.70
N GLU A 309 10.33 4.25 -20.68
CA GLU A 309 9.73 3.15 -19.90
C GLU A 309 9.80 3.29 -18.37
N LYS A 310 10.09 4.48 -17.84
CA LYS A 310 10.07 4.72 -16.40
C LYS A 310 8.66 5.09 -15.93
N GLY A 311 8.19 4.43 -14.87
CA GLY A 311 6.87 4.72 -14.29
C GLY A 311 6.75 6.16 -13.81
N LEU A 312 5.62 6.78 -14.15
CA LEU A 312 5.21 8.09 -13.67
C LEU A 312 4.05 7.92 -12.67
N ASN A 313 4.18 8.51 -11.49
CA ASN A 313 3.17 8.47 -10.45
C ASN A 313 2.79 9.89 -10.02
N PHE A 314 1.50 10.13 -9.80
CA PHE A 314 0.91 11.40 -9.43
C PHE A 314 0.19 11.26 -8.10
N PRO A 315 0.89 11.26 -6.95
CA PRO A 315 0.33 10.83 -5.66
C PRO A 315 -0.84 11.69 -5.16
N ASN A 316 -0.96 12.92 -5.65
CA ASN A 316 -1.98 13.88 -5.20
C ASN A 316 -3.14 14.03 -6.20
N ILE A 317 -3.20 13.18 -7.23
CA ILE A 317 -4.25 13.23 -8.26
C ILE A 317 -4.98 11.89 -8.31
N VAL A 318 -6.30 11.96 -8.36
CA VAL A 318 -7.12 10.79 -8.71
C VAL A 318 -7.16 10.71 -10.23
N LEU A 319 -6.49 9.70 -10.78
CA LEU A 319 -6.42 9.49 -12.22
C LEU A 319 -7.66 8.74 -12.70
N PRO A 320 -8.37 9.22 -13.75
CA PRO A 320 -9.52 8.53 -14.32
C PRO A 320 -9.09 7.40 -15.27
N LEU A 321 -8.23 6.51 -14.78
CA LEU A 321 -7.73 5.38 -15.55
C LEU A 321 -8.70 4.20 -15.46
N ILE A 322 -8.90 3.52 -16.59
CA ILE A 322 -9.60 2.23 -16.62
C ILE A 322 -8.70 1.20 -15.91
N PRO A 323 -9.20 0.49 -14.88
CA PRO A 323 -8.36 -0.40 -14.04
C PRO A 323 -7.71 -1.54 -14.81
N LEU A 324 -8.37 -2.06 -15.86
CA LEU A 324 -7.86 -3.15 -16.72
C LEU A 324 -7.62 -2.60 -18.12
N THR A 325 -6.42 -2.78 -18.63
CA THR A 325 -6.09 -2.50 -20.03
C THR A 325 -6.64 -3.61 -20.94
N PRO A 326 -6.77 -3.40 -22.27
CA PRO A 326 -7.10 -4.46 -23.21
C PRO A 326 -6.12 -5.66 -23.11
N LYS A 327 -4.83 -5.41 -22.86
CA LYS A 327 -3.84 -6.45 -22.59
C LYS A 327 -4.19 -7.25 -21.35
N ASP A 328 -4.52 -6.56 -20.23
CA ASP A 328 -4.87 -7.25 -18.99
C ASP A 328 -6.09 -8.16 -19.13
N ILE A 329 -7.07 -7.74 -19.94
CA ILE A 329 -8.26 -8.56 -20.25
C ILE A 329 -7.83 -9.82 -21.02
N THR A 330 -6.93 -9.68 -22.01
CA THR A 330 -6.40 -10.83 -22.75
C THR A 330 -5.54 -11.75 -21.88
N ASP A 331 -4.79 -11.18 -20.93
CA ASP A 331 -3.91 -11.95 -20.02
C ASP A 331 -4.71 -12.70 -18.94
N LEU A 332 -5.98 -12.35 -18.72
CA LEU A 332 -6.88 -13.03 -17.77
C LEU A 332 -7.53 -14.30 -18.36
N ASP A 333 -7.64 -14.40 -19.68
CA ASP A 333 -8.18 -15.54 -20.44
C ASP A 333 -7.12 -16.66 -20.60
#